data_d39b098fb5094adc2918f7d99c0cdc72
#
_entry.id   d39b098fb5094adc2918f7d99c0cdc72
#
_cell.length_a   1.000
_cell.length_b   1.000
_cell.length_c   1.000
_cell.angle_alpha   90.00
_cell.angle_beta   90.00
_cell.angle_gamma   90.00
#
_symmetry.space_group_name_H-M   'P 1'
#
loop_
_entity.id
_entity.type
_entity.pdbx_description
1 polymer ?
#
loop_
_entity_poly.entity_id
_entity_poly.type
_entity_poly.pdbx_seq_one_letter_code
_entity_poly.pdbx_strand_id
1 'polypeptide(L)'
;MTARRAHYWKDNLEAPEIIYHPGLKQYYLFTSYDPLMTTYNLRVSRSEAAEGPFTDYFGKAVKDTTNNFPILTAPYRFENHPGWAGTAHCGVFSDGEGNYYLAHQGRLSPQNQLMVLHLRQLFFTPEGWPVVSPERYAGTPSRRFTEADLAGEWEIIRVQEPRYERQLEAGQILPASIY
;
A
#
# COMPACT_ATOMS: atom_id res chain seq x y z
N MET A 1 16.93 -0.23 -14.61
CA MET A 1 15.48 -0.52 -14.57
C MET A 1 14.73 0.80 -14.53
N THR A 2 13.63 0.94 -15.28
CA THR A 2 12.86 2.19 -15.32
C THR A 2 11.39 1.85 -15.18
N ALA A 3 10.82 2.19 -14.05
CA ALA A 3 9.36 2.27 -13.95
C ALA A 3 8.90 3.52 -14.69
N ARG A 4 7.74 3.47 -15.31
CA ARG A 4 7.19 4.57 -16.09
C ARG A 4 5.77 4.90 -15.65
N ARG A 5 5.42 6.18 -15.78
CA ARG A 5 4.05 6.64 -15.79
C ARG A 5 3.79 7.40 -17.09
N ALA A 6 2.74 7.05 -17.83
CA ALA A 6 2.44 7.75 -19.08
C ALA A 6 1.73 9.08 -18.85
N HIS A 7 2.12 10.01 -19.68
CA HIS A 7 1.29 11.15 -20.12
C HIS A 7 0.88 12.19 -19.10
N TYR A 8 1.76 12.52 -18.18
CA TYR A 8 1.51 13.74 -17.44
C TYR A 8 2.81 14.50 -17.22
N TRP A 9 2.82 15.77 -17.49
CA TRP A 9 3.83 16.70 -17.01
C TRP A 9 4.07 16.60 -15.51
N LYS A 10 3.29 15.78 -14.84
CA LYS A 10 3.32 15.44 -13.42
C LYS A 10 3.66 13.97 -13.21
N ASP A 11 4.60 13.44 -13.98
CA ASP A 11 5.12 12.08 -13.79
C ASP A 11 5.77 11.92 -12.41
N ASN A 12 4.94 12.08 -11.38
CA ASN A 12 5.34 11.86 -10.01
C ASN A 12 5.51 10.35 -9.81
N LEU A 13 6.70 9.90 -10.05
CA LEU A 13 7.17 8.56 -9.77
C LEU A 13 8.49 8.71 -9.04
N GLU A 14 8.50 8.32 -7.76
CA GLU A 14 9.67 8.52 -6.91
C GLU A 14 9.78 7.48 -5.80
N ALA A 15 10.78 7.68 -4.92
CA ALA A 15 11.00 6.88 -3.72
C ALA A 15 11.02 5.37 -3.98
N PRO A 16 11.87 4.87 -4.89
CA PRO A 16 12.01 3.44 -5.07
C PRO A 16 12.65 2.81 -3.84
N GLU A 17 12.05 1.76 -3.33
CA GLU A 17 12.57 0.92 -2.27
C GLU A 17 12.63 -0.52 -2.76
N ILE A 18 13.77 -1.19 -2.58
CA ILE A 18 13.92 -2.60 -2.96
C ILE A 18 14.27 -3.40 -1.72
N ILE A 19 13.50 -4.46 -1.47
CA ILE A 19 13.81 -5.45 -0.45
C ILE A 19 13.93 -6.84 -1.06
N TYR A 20 14.66 -7.71 -0.39
CA TYR A 20 14.68 -9.14 -0.67
C TYR A 20 13.94 -9.90 0.43
N HIS A 21 13.00 -10.74 0.05
CA HIS A 21 12.30 -11.64 0.97
C HIS A 21 12.89 -13.06 0.87
N PRO A 22 13.68 -13.52 1.85
CA PRO A 22 14.44 -14.77 1.74
C PRO A 22 13.54 -16.01 1.64
N GLY A 23 12.42 -16.03 2.38
CA GLY A 23 11.49 -17.16 2.35
C GLY A 23 10.76 -17.33 1.03
N LEU A 24 10.47 -16.22 0.33
CA LEU A 24 9.81 -16.22 -0.97
C LEU A 24 10.81 -16.18 -2.14
N LYS A 25 12.09 -15.94 -1.85
CA LYS A 25 13.17 -15.78 -2.84
C LYS A 25 12.84 -14.76 -3.92
N GLN A 26 12.24 -13.64 -3.50
CA GLN A 26 11.77 -12.57 -4.38
C GLN A 26 12.33 -11.22 -3.95
N TYR A 27 12.65 -10.40 -4.91
CA TYR A 27 12.88 -8.97 -4.74
C TYR A 27 11.57 -8.23 -4.97
N TYR A 28 11.27 -7.26 -4.12
CA TYR A 28 10.11 -6.40 -4.23
C TYR A 28 10.56 -4.96 -4.45
N LEU A 29 10.04 -4.34 -5.48
CA LEU A 29 10.23 -2.92 -5.75
C LEU A 29 8.94 -2.18 -5.37
N PHE A 30 9.04 -1.36 -4.37
CA PHE A 30 8.00 -0.42 -3.96
C PHE A 30 8.28 0.92 -4.64
N THR A 31 7.26 1.56 -5.14
CA THR A 31 7.40 2.84 -5.85
C THR A 31 6.20 3.72 -5.57
N SER A 32 6.45 5.00 -5.35
CA SER A 32 5.42 5.99 -5.06
C SER A 32 4.97 6.71 -6.32
N TYR A 33 3.68 6.88 -6.45
CA TYR A 33 3.00 7.44 -7.63
C TYR A 33 2.14 8.64 -7.25
N ASP A 34 1.97 9.56 -8.18
CA ASP A 34 1.03 10.67 -8.14
C ASP A 34 1.41 11.86 -7.22
N PRO A 35 0.63 12.92 -7.22
CA PRO A 35 0.93 14.13 -6.45
C PRO A 35 0.99 13.90 -4.94
N LEU A 36 2.11 14.31 -4.35
CA LEU A 36 2.49 14.15 -2.96
C LEU A 36 1.42 14.57 -1.94
N MET A 37 0.71 15.66 -2.21
CA MET A 37 -0.21 16.26 -1.25
C MET A 37 -1.61 15.64 -1.26
N THR A 38 -1.93 14.87 -2.29
CA THR A 38 -3.31 14.42 -2.55
C THR A 38 -3.39 12.92 -2.85
N THR A 39 -3.14 12.54 -4.08
CA THR A 39 -3.36 11.19 -4.60
C THR A 39 -2.14 10.26 -4.48
N TYR A 40 -1.11 10.70 -3.78
CA TYR A 40 0.11 9.92 -3.57
C TYR A 40 -0.19 8.52 -3.04
N ASN A 41 0.25 7.52 -3.76
CA ASN A 41 -0.04 6.12 -3.49
C ASN A 41 1.19 5.25 -3.71
N LEU A 42 1.21 4.10 -3.05
CA LEU A 42 2.30 3.16 -3.11
C LEU A 42 1.90 1.94 -3.91
N ARG A 43 2.78 1.53 -4.82
CA ARG A 43 2.60 0.32 -5.63
C ARG A 43 3.81 -0.59 -5.49
N VAL A 44 3.63 -1.87 -5.83
CA VAL A 44 4.68 -2.86 -5.74
C VAL A 44 4.75 -3.72 -6.99
N SER A 45 5.95 -4.13 -7.29
CA SER A 45 6.27 -5.14 -8.31
C SER A 45 7.33 -6.09 -7.77
N ARG A 46 7.52 -7.24 -8.40
CA ARG A 46 8.48 -8.25 -7.93
C ARG A 46 9.35 -8.79 -9.05
N SER A 47 10.48 -9.37 -8.66
CA SER A 47 11.45 -10.03 -9.55
C SER A 47 12.23 -11.10 -8.80
N GLU A 48 12.71 -12.11 -9.51
CA GLU A 48 13.66 -13.10 -8.97
C GLU A 48 15.09 -12.56 -8.90
N ALA A 49 15.38 -11.48 -9.59
CA ALA A 49 16.70 -10.83 -9.62
C ALA A 49 16.62 -9.36 -9.18
N ALA A 50 17.66 -8.88 -8.49
CA ALA A 50 17.74 -7.51 -8.00
C ALA A 50 17.66 -6.46 -9.12
N GLU A 51 18.20 -6.79 -10.28
CA GLU A 51 18.20 -5.92 -11.47
C GLU A 51 16.87 -5.99 -12.24
N GLY A 52 15.98 -6.90 -11.87
CA GLY A 52 14.74 -7.19 -12.60
C GLY A 52 14.92 -8.22 -13.71
N PRO A 53 13.98 -8.33 -14.66
CA PRO A 53 12.85 -7.42 -14.83
C PRO A 53 11.84 -7.53 -13.69
N PHE A 54 11.36 -6.40 -13.20
CA PHE A 54 10.26 -6.36 -12.25
C PHE A 54 8.94 -6.40 -13.00
N THR A 55 8.02 -7.24 -12.50
CA THR A 55 6.67 -7.40 -13.05
C THR A 55 5.63 -7.07 -12.03
N ASP A 56 4.52 -6.54 -12.48
CA ASP A 56 3.35 -6.27 -11.66
C ASP A 56 2.50 -7.54 -11.43
N TYR A 57 1.41 -7.41 -10.68
CA TYR A 57 0.49 -8.51 -10.37
C TYR A 57 -0.08 -9.20 -11.63
N PHE A 58 -0.24 -8.46 -12.72
CA PHE A 58 -0.74 -8.98 -14.00
C PHE A 58 0.37 -9.49 -14.92
N GLY A 59 1.60 -9.60 -14.43
CA GLY A 59 2.76 -10.06 -15.22
C GLY A 59 3.31 -9.04 -16.18
N LYS A 60 2.89 -7.79 -16.11
CA LYS A 60 3.41 -6.71 -16.97
C LYS A 60 4.72 -6.17 -16.42
N ALA A 61 5.72 -6.04 -17.27
CA ALA A 61 6.97 -5.41 -16.88
C ALA A 61 6.74 -3.93 -16.52
N VAL A 62 7.26 -3.50 -15.39
CA VAL A 62 7.05 -2.10 -14.90
C VAL A 62 7.64 -1.05 -15.82
N LYS A 63 8.59 -1.40 -16.65
CA LYS A 63 9.14 -0.51 -17.70
C LYS A 63 8.17 -0.28 -18.87
N ASP A 64 7.21 -1.20 -19.06
CA ASP A 64 6.30 -1.23 -20.21
C ASP A 64 4.88 -0.85 -19.84
N THR A 65 4.62 -0.64 -18.54
CA THR A 65 3.33 -0.21 -18.05
C THR A 65 3.39 1.15 -17.37
N THR A 66 2.31 1.86 -17.47
CA THR A 66 2.15 3.19 -16.88
C THR A 66 1.46 3.13 -15.53
N ASN A 67 0.78 2.02 -15.27
CA ASN A 67 0.09 1.72 -14.03
C ASN A 67 0.40 0.28 -13.65
N ASN A 68 1.22 0.07 -12.65
CA ASN A 68 1.45 -1.25 -12.10
C ASN A 68 0.61 -1.50 -10.84
N PHE A 69 0.31 -2.76 -10.61
CA PHE A 69 -0.50 -3.26 -9.51
C PHE A 69 0.25 -4.36 -8.74
N PRO A 70 -0.07 -4.60 -7.46
CA PRO A 70 -1.14 -3.98 -6.71
C PRO A 70 -0.79 -2.59 -6.17
N ILE A 71 -1.83 -1.82 -5.83
CA ILE A 71 -1.71 -0.63 -5.00
C ILE A 71 -1.75 -1.09 -3.54
N LEU A 72 -0.75 -0.72 -2.76
CA LEU A 72 -0.66 -1.08 -1.35
C LEU A 72 -1.29 -0.05 -0.43
N THR A 73 -1.01 1.22 -0.70
CA THR A 73 -1.62 2.34 0.01
C THR A 73 -2.12 3.36 -0.99
N ALA A 74 -3.26 3.95 -0.69
CA ALA A 74 -3.84 5.07 -1.40
C ALA A 74 -4.58 5.95 -0.40
N PRO A 75 -4.94 7.18 -0.75
CA PRO A 75 -5.82 7.99 0.10
C PRO A 75 -7.08 7.23 0.48
N TYR A 76 -7.45 7.30 1.76
CA TYR A 76 -8.60 6.58 2.28
C TYR A 76 -9.25 7.35 3.43
N ARG A 77 -10.50 7.00 3.74
CA ARG A 77 -11.26 7.57 4.83
C ARG A 77 -12.18 6.52 5.44
N PHE A 78 -12.12 6.42 6.77
CA PHE A 78 -13.15 5.75 7.56
C PHE A 78 -14.31 6.71 7.84
N GLU A 79 -15.48 6.17 8.17
CA GLU A 79 -16.72 6.94 8.32
C GLU A 79 -16.57 8.09 9.31
N ASN A 80 -15.96 7.85 10.46
CA ASN A 80 -15.80 8.84 11.54
C ASN A 80 -14.41 9.48 11.58
N HIS A 81 -13.68 9.48 10.46
CA HIS A 81 -12.35 10.04 10.35
C HIS A 81 -12.24 10.97 9.14
N PRO A 82 -11.54 12.09 9.22
CA PRO A 82 -11.40 13.01 8.09
C PRO A 82 -10.66 12.40 6.89
N GLY A 83 -9.90 11.35 7.11
CA GLY A 83 -9.17 10.62 6.09
C GLY A 83 -7.67 10.93 6.06
N TRP A 84 -6.96 10.08 5.36
CA TRP A 84 -5.53 10.19 5.10
C TRP A 84 -5.28 10.33 3.60
N ALA A 85 -4.51 11.34 3.24
CA ALA A 85 -4.03 11.58 1.88
C ALA A 85 -2.50 11.46 1.84
N GLY A 86 -1.92 11.43 0.65
CA GLY A 86 -0.47 11.44 0.50
C GLY A 86 0.24 10.21 1.12
N THR A 87 -0.35 9.04 1.01
CA THR A 87 0.05 7.83 1.74
C THR A 87 1.08 6.99 0.98
N ALA A 88 2.29 7.51 0.80
CA ALA A 88 3.38 6.80 0.12
C ALA A 88 4.76 7.24 0.64
N HIS A 89 5.82 7.14 -0.16
CA HIS A 89 7.22 7.37 0.21
C HIS A 89 7.66 6.45 1.34
N CYS A 90 7.82 5.18 1.02
CA CYS A 90 8.01 4.15 2.03
C CYS A 90 9.46 3.77 2.27
N GLY A 91 9.71 3.24 3.47
CA GLY A 91 10.77 2.32 3.78
C GLY A 91 10.18 1.01 4.28
N VAL A 92 10.76 -0.11 3.91
CA VAL A 92 10.32 -1.45 4.33
C VAL A 92 11.43 -2.12 5.11
N PHE A 93 11.10 -2.69 6.26
CA PHE A 93 12.07 -3.40 7.10
C PHE A 93 11.46 -4.62 7.77
N SER A 94 12.33 -5.51 8.24
CA SER A 94 11.98 -6.68 9.03
C SER A 94 12.55 -6.53 10.44
N ASP A 95 11.86 -7.08 11.43
CA ASP A 95 12.36 -7.16 12.82
C ASP A 95 13.35 -8.32 13.03
N GLY A 96 13.60 -9.14 12.01
CA GLY A 96 14.42 -10.33 12.10
C GLY A 96 13.70 -11.57 12.62
N GLU A 97 12.48 -11.45 13.10
CA GLU A 97 11.63 -12.53 13.61
C GLU A 97 10.58 -13.00 12.58
N GLY A 98 10.67 -12.47 11.36
CA GLY A 98 9.77 -12.80 10.26
C GLY A 98 8.62 -11.82 10.07
N ASN A 99 8.51 -10.80 10.91
CA ASN A 99 7.55 -9.73 10.71
C ASN A 99 8.15 -8.63 9.81
N TYR A 100 7.33 -8.10 8.94
CA TYR A 100 7.66 -6.99 8.05
C TYR A 100 6.80 -5.78 8.35
N TYR A 101 7.39 -4.62 8.17
CA TYR A 101 6.76 -3.35 8.42
C TYR A 101 7.00 -2.38 7.28
N LEU A 102 5.99 -1.57 7.01
CA LEU A 102 6.01 -0.48 6.05
C LEU A 102 5.92 0.85 6.82
N ALA A 103 6.98 1.63 6.77
CA ALA A 103 6.96 3.02 7.22
C ALA A 103 6.67 3.93 6.02
N HIS A 104 5.74 4.85 6.14
CA HIS A 104 5.42 5.80 5.08
C HIS A 104 4.88 7.11 5.66
N GLN A 105 4.83 8.15 4.84
CA GLN A 105 4.14 9.37 5.24
C GLN A 105 2.63 9.24 5.07
N GLY A 106 1.88 10.02 5.82
CA GLY A 106 0.47 10.29 5.60
C GLY A 106 0.15 11.72 5.97
N ARG A 107 -0.91 12.26 5.41
CA ARG A 107 -1.37 13.64 5.62
C ARG A 107 -2.83 13.63 5.99
N LEU A 108 -3.19 14.30 7.09
CA LEU A 108 -4.58 14.39 7.52
C LEU A 108 -5.39 15.21 6.51
N SER A 109 -6.44 14.63 5.99
CA SER A 109 -7.34 15.31 5.05
C SER A 109 -8.35 16.18 5.80
N PRO A 110 -8.75 17.34 5.26
CA PRO A 110 -8.22 18.01 4.06
C PRO A 110 -7.00 18.89 4.33
N GLN A 111 -6.58 19.08 5.60
CA GLN A 111 -5.44 19.90 5.99
C GLN A 111 -4.13 19.13 5.78
N ASN A 112 -3.76 18.94 4.55
CA ASN A 112 -2.67 18.06 4.12
C ASN A 112 -1.26 18.68 4.17
N GLN A 113 -1.05 19.74 4.92
CA GLN A 113 0.24 20.43 4.98
C GLN A 113 1.29 19.68 5.80
N LEU A 114 0.87 18.99 6.86
CA LEU A 114 1.77 18.29 7.76
C LEU A 114 1.84 16.82 7.41
N MET A 115 3.07 16.30 7.37
CA MET A 115 3.33 14.87 7.29
C MET A 115 3.29 14.24 8.66
N VAL A 116 2.70 13.06 8.73
CA VAL A 116 2.72 12.19 9.90
C VAL A 116 3.33 10.86 9.50
N LEU A 117 4.22 10.33 10.32
CA LEU A 117 4.76 8.99 10.11
C LEU A 117 3.67 7.94 10.37
N HIS A 118 3.47 7.08 9.40
CA HIS A 118 2.67 5.87 9.53
C HIS A 118 3.60 4.66 9.55
N LEU A 119 3.42 3.82 10.54
CA LEU A 119 4.00 2.49 10.58
C LEU A 119 2.86 1.49 10.44
N ARG A 120 2.96 0.59 9.48
CA ARG A 120 1.97 -0.46 9.23
C ARG A 120 2.63 -1.82 9.21
N GLN A 121 1.89 -2.83 9.60
CA GLN A 121 2.34 -4.20 9.42
C GLN A 121 2.17 -4.60 7.95
N LEU A 122 3.19 -5.28 7.42
CA LEU A 122 3.23 -5.77 6.05
C LEU A 122 3.16 -7.31 6.08
N PHE A 123 2.21 -7.87 5.36
CA PHE A 123 2.02 -9.31 5.23
C PHE A 123 2.25 -9.74 3.80
N PHE A 124 2.40 -11.05 3.58
CA PHE A 124 2.48 -11.62 2.24
C PHE A 124 1.39 -12.67 2.05
N THR A 125 0.70 -12.60 0.92
CA THR A 125 -0.29 -13.60 0.55
C THR A 125 0.39 -14.95 0.23
N PRO A 126 -0.35 -16.05 0.17
CA PRO A 126 0.20 -17.34 -0.26
C PRO A 126 0.90 -17.29 -1.62
N GLU A 127 0.45 -16.42 -2.52
CA GLU A 127 1.04 -16.20 -3.84
C GLU A 127 2.27 -15.28 -3.80
N GLY A 128 2.64 -14.82 -2.60
CA GLY A 128 3.82 -13.98 -2.37
C GLY A 128 3.62 -12.52 -2.75
N TRP A 129 2.41 -11.98 -2.72
CA TRP A 129 2.19 -10.55 -2.88
C TRP A 129 2.05 -9.85 -1.53
N PRO A 130 2.72 -8.70 -1.35
CA PRO A 130 2.58 -7.96 -0.11
C PRO A 130 1.21 -7.30 0.00
N VAL A 131 0.69 -7.28 1.22
CA VAL A 131 -0.51 -6.55 1.64
C VAL A 131 -0.21 -5.79 2.92
N VAL A 132 -0.83 -4.64 3.10
CA VAL A 132 -0.54 -3.73 4.21
C VAL A 132 -1.76 -3.65 5.11
N SER A 133 -1.54 -3.65 6.42
CA SER A 133 -2.62 -3.42 7.38
C SER A 133 -3.37 -2.11 7.06
N PRO A 134 -4.70 -2.07 7.20
CA PRO A 134 -5.49 -0.90 6.84
C PRO A 134 -5.20 0.31 7.73
N GLU A 135 -4.76 0.08 8.96
CA GLU A 135 -4.44 1.11 9.94
C GLU A 135 -3.00 1.03 10.44
N ARG A 136 -2.58 2.08 11.13
CA ARG A 136 -1.26 2.16 11.75
C ARG A 136 -1.08 1.04 12.77
N TYR A 137 0.13 0.51 12.82
CA TYR A 137 0.50 -0.52 13.78
C TYR A 137 0.46 0.04 15.21
N ALA A 138 -0.34 -0.60 16.05
CA ALA A 138 -0.55 -0.20 17.44
C ALA A 138 0.38 -0.90 18.43
N GLY A 139 1.38 -1.64 17.96
CA GLY A 139 2.26 -2.44 18.82
C GLY A 139 1.62 -3.74 19.31
N THR A 140 0.50 -4.14 18.75
CA THR A 140 -0.19 -5.37 19.16
C THR A 140 0.44 -6.58 18.46
N PRO A 141 0.83 -7.62 19.19
CA PRO A 141 1.34 -8.85 18.58
C PRO A 141 0.29 -9.51 17.67
N SER A 142 0.78 -10.11 16.59
CA SER A 142 -0.07 -10.93 15.72
C SER A 142 -0.65 -12.11 16.51
N ARG A 143 -1.94 -12.39 16.32
CA ARG A 143 -2.62 -13.52 16.91
C ARG A 143 -3.41 -14.29 15.87
N ARG A 144 -3.72 -15.52 16.16
CA ARG A 144 -4.69 -16.27 15.36
C ARG A 144 -6.09 -15.76 15.69
N PHE A 145 -6.89 -15.62 14.64
CA PHE A 145 -8.30 -15.28 14.75
C PHE A 145 -9.16 -16.53 14.61
N THR A 146 -10.27 -16.56 15.32
CA THR A 146 -11.34 -17.54 15.16
C THR A 146 -12.45 -16.93 14.30
N GLU A 147 -13.37 -17.76 13.81
CA GLU A 147 -14.55 -17.27 13.09
C GLU A 147 -15.37 -16.28 13.94
N ALA A 148 -15.47 -16.52 15.24
CA ALA A 148 -16.16 -15.63 16.16
C ALA A 148 -15.50 -14.24 16.27
N ASP A 149 -14.19 -14.15 16.12
CA ASP A 149 -13.47 -12.86 16.09
C ASP A 149 -13.78 -12.05 14.82
N LEU A 150 -14.23 -12.71 13.75
CA LEU A 150 -14.52 -12.10 12.47
C LEU A 150 -16.00 -11.78 12.26
N ALA A 151 -16.87 -12.26 13.16
CA ALA A 151 -18.28 -11.93 13.11
C ALA A 151 -18.51 -10.49 13.57
N GLY A 152 -19.38 -9.75 12.89
CA GLY A 152 -19.72 -8.37 13.27
C GLY A 152 -19.91 -7.42 12.10
N GLU A 153 -19.89 -6.13 12.40
CA GLU A 153 -19.92 -5.08 11.37
C GLU A 153 -18.49 -4.71 10.98
N TRP A 154 -18.25 -4.60 9.69
CA TRP A 154 -16.95 -4.26 9.13
C TRP A 154 -17.05 -3.04 8.24
N GLU A 155 -16.13 -2.13 8.40
CA GLU A 155 -15.96 -1.02 7.48
C GLU A 155 -14.99 -1.41 6.37
N ILE A 156 -15.46 -1.35 5.12
CA ILE A 156 -14.67 -1.70 3.94
C ILE A 156 -14.14 -0.44 3.28
N ILE A 157 -12.83 -0.37 3.15
CA ILE A 157 -12.13 0.65 2.37
C ILE A 157 -11.59 0.00 1.10
N ARG A 158 -11.88 0.62 -0.04
CA ARG A 158 -11.33 0.19 -1.32
C ARG A 158 -10.02 0.91 -1.61
N VAL A 159 -8.94 0.18 -1.64
CA VAL A 159 -7.65 0.67 -2.13
C VAL A 159 -7.66 0.57 -3.65
N GLN A 160 -7.87 1.69 -4.31
CA GLN A 160 -7.99 1.78 -5.76
C GLN A 160 -7.19 2.96 -6.31
N GLU A 161 -7.04 3.02 -7.62
CA GLU A 161 -6.36 4.14 -8.27
C GLU A 161 -7.04 5.47 -7.89
N PRO A 162 -6.32 6.37 -7.20
CA PRO A 162 -6.91 7.62 -6.73
C PRO A 162 -7.14 8.56 -7.92
N ARG A 163 -8.27 9.25 -7.92
CA ARG A 163 -8.60 10.28 -8.90
C ARG A 163 -8.39 11.65 -8.29
N TYR A 164 -7.77 12.54 -9.05
CA TYR A 164 -7.34 13.86 -8.58
C TYR A 164 -8.47 14.73 -8.00
N GLU A 165 -9.69 14.59 -8.49
CA GLU A 165 -10.83 15.46 -8.17
C GLU A 165 -11.81 14.83 -7.17
N ARG A 166 -11.51 13.64 -6.65
CA ARG A 166 -12.44 12.96 -5.75
C ARG A 166 -12.20 13.35 -4.30
N GLN A 167 -13.24 13.81 -3.64
CA GLN A 167 -13.28 13.78 -2.19
C GLN A 167 -13.11 12.34 -1.72
N LEU A 168 -12.40 12.15 -0.61
CA LEU A 168 -12.26 10.83 -0.02
C LEU A 168 -13.65 10.31 0.36
N GLU A 169 -14.03 9.21 -0.27
CA GLU A 169 -15.27 8.51 0.08
C GLU A 169 -15.07 7.79 1.42
N ALA A 170 -16.06 7.85 2.30
CA ALA A 170 -16.05 7.07 3.51
C ALA A 170 -16.15 5.58 3.19
N GLY A 171 -15.56 4.75 4.04
CA GLY A 171 -15.73 3.30 4.00
C GLY A 171 -17.21 2.92 4.09
N GLN A 172 -17.54 1.77 3.56
CA GLN A 172 -18.88 1.21 3.66
C GLN A 172 -18.95 0.25 4.84
N ILE A 173 -19.92 0.44 5.72
CA ILE A 173 -20.21 -0.53 6.78
C ILE A 173 -21.02 -1.66 6.16
N LEU A 174 -20.48 -2.86 6.24
CA LEU A 174 -21.15 -4.07 5.78
C LEU A 174 -21.21 -5.07 6.93
N PRO A 175 -22.38 -5.68 7.18
CA PRO A 175 -22.46 -6.81 8.09
C PRO A 175 -21.68 -7.99 7.49
N ALA A 176 -20.71 -8.52 8.22
CA ALA A 176 -20.02 -9.74 7.84
C ALA A 176 -20.73 -10.92 8.49
N SER A 177 -21.43 -11.71 7.71
CA SER A 177 -21.79 -13.08 8.07
C SER A 177 -20.77 -14.00 7.42
N ILE A 178 -20.00 -14.68 8.24
CA ILE A 178 -19.11 -15.73 7.77
C ILE A 178 -19.95 -17.00 7.66
N TYR A 179 -20.08 -17.50 6.44
CA TYR A 179 -20.72 -18.79 6.13
C TYR A 179 -19.66 -19.84 5.86
#